data_e8e4ba0e7162896498ab57deb2549a91
#
_entry.id   e8e4ba0e7162896498ab57deb2549a91
#
_cell.length_a   1.000
_cell.length_b   1.000
_cell.length_c   1.000
_cell.angle_alpha   90.00
_cell.angle_beta   90.00
_cell.angle_gamma   90.00
#
_symmetry.space_group_name_H-M   'P 1'
#
loop_
_entity.id
_entity.type
_entity.pdbx_description
1 polymer ?
#
loop_
_entity_poly.entity_id
_entity_poly.type
_entity_poly.pdbx_seq_one_letter_code
_entity_poly.pdbx_strand_id
1 'polypeptide(L)'
;MSLATTKQALARWHDMVTTRDMSILNELLADVVFRSPVAFNPYPGKQVVFFILSNVIQVFENFTYHREFFTEDGLSVVLEFSANVGEKKLKGIDMIRFNEQGQIVDFEVMIRPKSGLEALAVQMGQRMAAFAPQVG
;
A
#
# COMPACT_ATOMS: atom_id res chain seq x y z
N MET A 1 4.85 -21.83 9.85
CA MET A 1 4.87 -22.04 8.40
C MET A 1 4.41 -20.79 7.68
N SER A 2 3.10 -20.69 7.38
CA SER A 2 2.58 -19.51 6.67
C SER A 2 2.87 -18.21 7.42
N LEU A 3 2.67 -18.21 8.74
CA LEU A 3 2.94 -17.02 9.54
C LEU A 3 4.42 -16.62 9.50
N ALA A 4 5.34 -17.58 9.56
CA ALA A 4 6.76 -17.30 9.51
C ALA A 4 7.14 -16.67 8.16
N THR A 5 6.63 -17.22 7.06
CA THR A 5 6.88 -16.70 5.72
C THR A 5 6.30 -15.30 5.57
N THR A 6 5.08 -15.09 6.08
CA THR A 6 4.44 -13.77 6.06
C THR A 6 5.23 -12.75 6.86
N LYS A 7 5.74 -13.12 8.03
CA LYS A 7 6.56 -12.21 8.83
C LYS A 7 7.86 -11.83 8.16
N GLN A 8 8.48 -12.76 7.45
CA GLN A 8 9.68 -12.46 6.67
C GLN A 8 9.38 -11.50 5.52
N ALA A 9 8.29 -11.73 4.82
CA ALA A 9 7.85 -10.83 3.75
C ALA A 9 7.48 -9.46 4.29
N LEU A 10 6.83 -9.41 5.46
CA LEU A 10 6.48 -8.15 6.11
C LEU A 10 7.71 -7.35 6.49
N ALA A 11 8.76 -8.02 6.98
CA ALA A 11 10.03 -7.34 7.28
C ALA A 11 10.60 -6.68 6.03
N ARG A 12 10.54 -7.37 4.89
CA ARG A 12 10.97 -6.79 3.61
C ARG A 12 10.09 -5.63 3.18
N TRP A 13 8.78 -5.71 3.42
CA TRP A 13 7.88 -4.60 3.17
C TRP A 13 8.27 -3.36 3.98
N HIS A 14 8.56 -3.55 5.27
CA HIS A 14 9.00 -2.43 6.12
C HIS A 14 10.33 -1.85 5.63
N ASP A 15 11.26 -2.68 5.22
CA ASP A 15 12.52 -2.21 4.64
C ASP A 15 12.27 -1.37 3.38
N MET A 16 11.37 -1.84 2.52
CA MET A 16 11.02 -1.12 1.29
C MET A 16 10.44 0.26 1.61
N VAL A 17 9.53 0.33 2.59
CA VAL A 17 8.91 1.59 2.98
C VAL A 17 9.97 2.55 3.56
N THR A 18 10.89 2.04 4.36
CA THR A 18 11.93 2.86 4.99
C THR A 18 12.97 3.34 3.98
N THR A 19 13.45 2.44 3.12
CA THR A 19 14.55 2.75 2.17
C THR A 19 14.03 3.29 0.85
N ARG A 20 12.75 3.04 0.55
CA ARG A 20 12.13 3.35 -0.75
C ARG A 20 12.79 2.60 -1.90
N ASP A 21 13.27 1.39 -1.62
CA ASP A 21 13.87 0.53 -2.63
C ASP A 21 12.78 -0.17 -3.43
N MET A 22 12.55 0.33 -4.63
CA MET A 22 11.46 -0.19 -5.49
C MET A 22 11.76 -1.59 -6.02
N SER A 23 13.01 -2.03 -5.99
CA SER A 23 13.31 -3.42 -6.37
C SER A 23 12.72 -4.40 -5.37
N ILE A 24 12.71 -4.04 -4.08
CA ILE A 24 12.05 -4.86 -3.06
C ILE A 24 10.55 -4.92 -3.32
N LEU A 25 9.94 -3.78 -3.60
CA LEU A 25 8.50 -3.75 -3.92
C LEU A 25 8.19 -4.65 -5.12
N ASN A 26 8.98 -4.55 -6.17
CA ASN A 26 8.76 -5.37 -7.36
C ASN A 26 8.83 -6.86 -7.04
N GLU A 27 9.77 -7.27 -6.20
CA GLU A 27 9.91 -8.69 -5.81
C GLU A 27 8.76 -9.17 -4.93
N LEU A 28 8.22 -8.29 -4.08
CA LEU A 28 7.14 -8.65 -3.17
C LEU A 28 5.80 -8.85 -3.87
N LEU A 29 5.57 -8.19 -5.00
CA LEU A 29 4.28 -8.25 -5.68
C LEU A 29 4.18 -9.48 -6.57
N ALA A 30 3.14 -10.28 -6.35
CA ALA A 30 2.72 -11.34 -7.27
C ALA A 30 1.72 -10.74 -8.28
N ASP A 31 0.85 -11.57 -8.83
CA ASP A 31 -0.31 -11.10 -9.58
C ASP A 31 -1.32 -10.58 -8.55
N VAL A 32 -1.28 -9.30 -8.30
CA VAL A 32 -1.88 -8.65 -7.13
C VAL A 32 -3.06 -7.77 -7.54
N VAL A 33 -4.01 -7.62 -6.61
CA VAL A 33 -5.13 -6.67 -6.75
C VAL A 33 -4.97 -5.60 -5.68
N PHE A 34 -5.11 -4.33 -6.08
CA PHE A 34 -5.09 -3.19 -5.17
C PHE A 34 -6.49 -2.59 -5.04
N ARG A 35 -6.90 -2.34 -3.80
CA ARG A 35 -8.19 -1.72 -3.48
C ARG A 35 -7.93 -0.38 -2.81
N SER A 36 -8.20 0.67 -3.57
CA SER A 36 -7.92 2.06 -3.18
C SER A 36 -8.95 2.56 -2.17
N PRO A 37 -8.56 3.43 -1.23
CA PRO A 37 -9.54 4.09 -0.37
C PRO A 37 -10.34 5.17 -1.09
N VAL A 38 -9.96 5.52 -2.32
CA VAL A 38 -10.58 6.61 -3.09
C VAL A 38 -11.55 6.08 -4.14
N ALA A 39 -11.22 4.96 -4.79
CA ALA A 39 -12.03 4.39 -5.87
C ALA A 39 -12.51 3.00 -5.46
N PHE A 40 -13.79 2.70 -5.71
CA PHE A 40 -14.35 1.43 -5.29
C PHE A 40 -13.87 0.26 -6.15
N ASN A 41 -13.76 0.44 -7.46
CA ASN A 41 -13.35 -0.64 -8.34
C ASN A 41 -11.88 -1.00 -8.14
N PRO A 42 -11.54 -2.30 -8.05
CA PRO A 42 -10.16 -2.70 -7.82
C PRO A 42 -9.27 -2.49 -9.04
N TYR A 43 -7.97 -2.37 -8.77
CA TYR A 43 -6.95 -2.27 -9.82
C TYR A 43 -6.19 -3.59 -9.85
N PRO A 44 -6.41 -4.44 -10.87
CA PRO A 44 -5.72 -5.73 -10.97
C PRO A 44 -4.43 -5.62 -11.77
N GLY A 45 -3.45 -6.40 -11.35
CA GLY A 45 -2.21 -6.57 -12.09
C GLY A 45 -1.01 -5.93 -11.43
N LYS A 46 0.10 -6.66 -11.46
CA LYS A 46 1.34 -6.25 -10.80
C LYS A 46 1.84 -4.89 -11.26
N GLN A 47 1.80 -4.61 -12.57
CA GLN A 47 2.34 -3.36 -13.09
C GLN A 47 1.56 -2.15 -12.61
N VAL A 48 0.23 -2.24 -12.63
CA VAL A 48 -0.63 -1.16 -12.14
C VAL A 48 -0.43 -0.94 -10.65
N VAL A 49 -0.41 -2.01 -9.87
CA VAL A 49 -0.25 -1.91 -8.42
C VAL A 49 1.14 -1.37 -8.06
N PHE A 50 2.17 -1.83 -8.75
CA PHE A 50 3.51 -1.30 -8.55
C PHE A 50 3.53 0.22 -8.78
N PHE A 51 2.92 0.67 -9.85
CA PHE A 51 2.84 2.09 -10.18
C PHE A 51 2.11 2.88 -9.09
N ILE A 52 0.96 2.39 -8.63
CA ILE A 52 0.18 3.06 -7.59
C ILE A 52 0.97 3.15 -6.29
N LEU A 53 1.53 2.04 -5.81
CA LEU A 53 2.24 2.01 -4.54
C LEU A 53 3.52 2.84 -4.58
N SER A 54 4.26 2.82 -5.69
CA SER A 54 5.47 3.61 -5.82
C SER A 54 5.18 5.11 -5.79
N ASN A 55 4.00 5.52 -6.24
CA ASN A 55 3.59 6.92 -6.20
C ASN A 55 3.06 7.33 -4.82
N VAL A 56 2.24 6.50 -4.20
CA VAL A 56 1.64 6.87 -2.91
C VAL A 56 2.70 7.00 -1.81
N ILE A 57 3.74 6.19 -1.85
CA ILE A 57 4.85 6.27 -0.91
C ILE A 57 5.51 7.66 -0.95
N GLN A 58 5.56 8.28 -2.13
CA GLN A 58 6.15 9.61 -2.28
C GLN A 58 5.23 10.72 -1.80
N VAL A 59 3.93 10.47 -1.75
CA VAL A 59 2.95 11.47 -1.32
C VAL A 59 2.88 11.58 0.21
N PHE A 60 2.98 10.45 0.92
CA PHE A 60 2.91 10.44 2.38
C PHE A 60 4.15 11.06 3.00
N GLU A 61 3.92 11.92 4.01
CA GLU A 61 4.97 12.50 4.84
C GLU A 61 4.81 12.01 6.26
N ASN A 62 5.92 11.87 6.99
CA ASN A 62 5.93 11.42 8.38
C ASN A 62 5.18 10.10 8.57
N PHE A 63 5.35 9.19 7.62
CA PHE A 63 4.66 7.91 7.64
C PHE A 63 5.19 7.03 8.76
N THR A 64 4.27 6.53 9.61
CA THR A 64 4.62 5.72 10.76
C THR A 64 3.63 4.57 10.90
N TYR A 65 4.13 3.36 11.05
CA TYR A 65 3.32 2.20 11.40
C TYR A 65 3.19 2.11 12.92
N HIS A 66 2.02 1.66 13.38
CA HIS A 66 1.70 1.52 14.80
C HIS A 66 1.40 0.05 15.13
N ARG A 67 0.12 -0.33 15.16
CA ARG A 67 -0.28 -1.68 15.53
C ARG A 67 -0.35 -2.59 14.31
N GLU A 68 -0.12 -3.88 14.53
CA GLU A 68 -0.30 -4.87 13.48
C GLU A 68 -1.09 -6.06 14.00
N PHE A 69 -1.91 -6.64 13.13
CA PHE A 69 -2.79 -7.75 13.47
C PHE A 69 -2.71 -8.79 12.37
N PHE A 70 -2.44 -10.04 12.75
CA PHE A 70 -2.39 -11.14 11.79
C PHE A 70 -3.66 -11.94 11.84
N THR A 71 -4.11 -12.44 10.67
CA THR A 71 -5.24 -13.34 10.61
C THR A 71 -4.84 -14.73 11.10
N GLU A 72 -5.86 -15.53 11.44
CA GLU A 72 -5.63 -16.85 12.02
C GLU A 72 -4.86 -17.78 11.08
N ASP A 73 -5.10 -17.67 9.76
CA ASP A 73 -4.39 -18.48 8.77
C ASP A 73 -2.94 -18.04 8.55
N GLY A 74 -2.52 -16.93 9.15
CA GLY A 74 -1.15 -16.43 9.04
C GLY A 74 -0.79 -15.82 7.70
N LEU A 75 -1.76 -15.63 6.81
CA LEU A 75 -1.49 -15.14 5.46
C LEU A 75 -1.85 -13.68 5.26
N SER A 76 -2.60 -13.07 6.17
CA SER A 76 -2.95 -11.66 6.06
C SER A 76 -2.51 -10.88 7.28
N VAL A 77 -2.22 -9.60 7.08
CA VAL A 77 -1.86 -8.68 8.15
C VAL A 77 -2.58 -7.36 7.94
N VAL A 78 -2.99 -6.75 9.05
CA VAL A 78 -3.53 -5.40 9.07
C VAL A 78 -2.49 -4.52 9.74
N LEU A 79 -2.03 -3.48 9.04
CA LEU A 79 -1.03 -2.55 9.54
C LEU A 79 -1.68 -1.18 9.72
N GLU A 80 -1.74 -0.73 10.95
CA GLU A 80 -2.24 0.61 11.27
C GLU A 80 -1.13 1.63 11.03
N PHE A 81 -1.45 2.72 10.32
CA PHE A 81 -0.45 3.76 10.06
C PHE A 81 -1.02 5.16 10.25
N SER A 82 -0.12 6.11 10.41
CA SER A 82 -0.45 7.54 10.37
C SER A 82 0.51 8.24 9.42
N ALA A 83 0.06 9.34 8.84
CA ALA A 83 0.87 10.14 7.92
C ALA A 83 0.27 11.53 7.77
N ASN A 84 1.00 12.37 7.05
CA ASN A 84 0.51 13.67 6.63
C ASN A 84 0.50 13.74 5.11
N VAL A 85 -0.43 14.52 4.56
CA VAL A 85 -0.38 14.94 3.17
C VAL A 85 -0.51 16.46 3.21
N GLY A 86 0.62 17.15 3.00
CA GLY A 86 0.68 18.58 3.26
C GLY A 86 0.37 18.86 4.72
N GLU A 87 -0.60 19.73 4.97
CA GLU A 87 -1.01 20.07 6.34
C GLU A 87 -2.07 19.13 6.91
N LYS A 88 -2.60 18.22 6.09
CA LYS A 88 -3.67 17.32 6.52
C LYS A 88 -3.09 16.06 7.15
N LYS A 89 -3.62 15.73 8.32
CA LYS A 89 -3.23 14.49 9.03
C LYS A 89 -4.22 13.40 8.69
N LEU A 90 -3.70 12.19 8.53
CA LEU A 90 -4.54 11.04 8.28
C LEU A 90 -4.05 9.81 9.02
N LYS A 91 -4.93 8.85 9.13
CA LYS A 91 -4.67 7.57 9.74
C LYS A 91 -5.40 6.51 8.93
N GLY A 92 -4.79 5.35 8.78
CA GLY A 92 -5.41 4.31 8.01
C GLY A 92 -4.90 2.93 8.36
N ILE A 93 -5.34 1.98 7.55
CA ILE A 93 -4.86 0.61 7.66
C ILE A 93 -4.53 0.10 6.26
N ASP A 94 -3.43 -0.65 6.19
CA ASP A 94 -3.10 -1.48 5.05
C ASP A 94 -3.52 -2.90 5.40
N MET A 95 -4.37 -3.50 4.58
CA MET A 95 -4.74 -4.90 4.70
C MET A 95 -4.04 -5.65 3.59
N ILE A 96 -3.05 -6.46 3.96
CA ILE A 96 -2.18 -7.12 2.99
C ILE A 96 -2.35 -8.63 3.11
N ARG A 97 -2.64 -9.28 1.99
CA ARG A 97 -2.66 -10.75 1.93
C ARG A 97 -1.48 -11.25 1.12
N PHE A 98 -0.80 -12.23 1.68
CA PHE A 98 0.34 -12.88 1.06
C PHE A 98 -0.02 -14.29 0.61
N ASN A 99 0.70 -14.79 -0.39
CA ASN A 99 0.66 -16.22 -0.70
C ASN A 99 1.69 -16.96 0.13
N GLU A 100 1.78 -18.28 -0.04
CA GLU A 100 2.69 -19.08 0.77
C GLU A 100 4.16 -18.92 0.37
N GLN A 101 4.43 -18.25 -0.73
CA GLN A 101 5.77 -17.87 -1.14
C GLN A 101 6.18 -16.51 -0.59
N GLY A 102 5.33 -15.85 0.20
CA GLY A 102 5.63 -14.57 0.78
C GLY A 102 5.45 -13.41 -0.19
N GLN A 103 4.65 -13.58 -1.22
CA GLN A 103 4.36 -12.51 -2.17
C GLN A 103 2.97 -11.95 -1.91
N ILE A 104 2.80 -10.66 -2.18
CA ILE A 104 1.53 -9.95 -1.96
C ILE A 104 0.57 -10.25 -3.10
N VAL A 105 -0.65 -10.69 -2.76
CA VAL A 105 -1.69 -11.03 -3.73
C VAL A 105 -2.92 -10.14 -3.62
N ASP A 106 -3.12 -9.47 -2.48
CA ASP A 106 -4.22 -8.52 -2.30
C ASP A 106 -3.75 -7.43 -1.35
N PHE A 107 -4.09 -6.17 -1.67
CA PHE A 107 -3.66 -5.03 -0.89
C PHE A 107 -4.82 -4.03 -0.86
N GLU A 108 -5.38 -3.80 0.32
CA GLU A 108 -6.49 -2.88 0.49
C GLU A 108 -6.13 -1.80 1.50
N VAL A 109 -6.53 -0.55 1.23
CA VAL A 109 -6.22 0.59 2.10
C VAL A 109 -7.52 1.28 2.49
N MET A 110 -7.65 1.58 3.79
CA MET A 110 -8.74 2.39 4.33
C MET A 110 -8.15 3.56 5.10
N ILE A 111 -8.71 4.75 4.95
CA ILE A 111 -8.13 5.98 5.49
C ILE A 111 -9.23 6.86 6.10
N ARG A 112 -8.89 7.47 7.22
CA ARG A 112 -9.68 8.49 7.90
C ARG A 112 -8.80 9.69 8.25
N PRO A 113 -9.34 10.90 8.52
CA PRO A 113 -10.71 11.32 8.27
C PRO A 113 -10.91 11.74 6.81
N LYS A 114 -12.11 12.18 6.49
CA LYS A 114 -12.44 12.58 5.12
C LYS A 114 -11.47 13.62 4.56
N SER A 115 -11.09 14.61 5.38
CA SER A 115 -10.17 15.68 4.92
C SER A 115 -8.79 15.14 4.54
N GLY A 116 -8.26 14.18 5.30
CA GLY A 116 -6.99 13.54 4.97
C GLY A 116 -7.09 12.67 3.72
N LEU A 117 -8.17 11.90 3.62
CA LEU A 117 -8.43 11.08 2.43
C LEU A 117 -8.56 11.96 1.19
N GLU A 118 -9.26 13.08 1.31
CA GLU A 118 -9.45 14.01 0.19
C GLU A 118 -8.13 14.63 -0.25
N ALA A 119 -7.26 15.01 0.70
CA ALA A 119 -5.94 15.53 0.37
C ALA A 119 -5.12 14.49 -0.39
N LEU A 120 -5.16 13.23 0.04
CA LEU A 120 -4.49 12.14 -0.67
C LEU A 120 -5.07 11.98 -2.07
N ALA A 121 -6.39 12.00 -2.19
CA ALA A 121 -7.06 11.84 -3.48
C ALA A 121 -6.64 12.91 -4.47
N VAL A 122 -6.52 14.16 -4.02
CA VAL A 122 -6.08 15.27 -4.88
C VAL A 122 -4.64 15.04 -5.35
N GLN A 123 -3.72 14.69 -4.44
CA GLN A 123 -2.33 14.47 -4.80
C GLN A 123 -2.15 13.28 -5.74
N MET A 124 -2.83 12.18 -5.47
CA MET A 124 -2.76 11.01 -6.34
C MET A 124 -3.40 11.29 -7.70
N GLY A 125 -4.51 12.04 -7.72
CA GLY A 125 -5.15 12.44 -8.97
C GLY A 125 -4.22 13.27 -9.84
N GLN A 126 -3.48 14.18 -9.27
CA GLN A 126 -2.51 15.01 -10.00
C GLN A 126 -1.37 14.15 -10.56
N ARG A 127 -0.85 13.21 -9.78
CA ARG A 127 0.21 12.32 -10.23
C ARG A 127 -0.26 11.39 -11.34
N MET A 128 -1.47 10.85 -11.22
CA MET A 128 -2.06 9.98 -12.24
C MET A 128 -2.34 10.75 -13.53
N ALA A 129 -2.83 11.99 -13.42
CA ALA A 129 -3.11 12.83 -14.59
C ALA A 129 -1.85 13.11 -15.41
N ALA A 130 -0.69 13.23 -14.76
CA ALA A 130 0.56 13.45 -15.45
C ALA A 130 0.92 12.30 -16.41
N PHE A 131 0.43 11.09 -16.13
CA PHE A 131 0.69 9.91 -16.95
C PHE A 131 -0.49 9.51 -17.85
N ALA A 132 -1.67 10.10 -17.65
CA ALA A 132 -2.87 9.73 -18.40
C ALA A 132 -2.69 9.85 -19.92
N PRO A 133 -2.08 10.94 -20.44
CA PRO A 133 -1.88 11.04 -21.89
C PRO A 133 -0.96 9.96 -22.47
N GLN A 134 -0.15 9.33 -21.63
CA GLN A 134 0.77 8.28 -22.06
C GLN A 134 0.11 6.91 -22.01
N VAL A 135 -0.89 6.76 -21.16
CA VAL A 135 -1.60 5.50 -20.96
C VAL A 135 -2.83 5.42 -21.87
N GLY A 136 -3.49 6.51 -21.99
CA GLY A 136 -4.68 6.63 -22.82
C GLY A 136 -4.35 6.69 -24.30
#